data_49917d43dc0077e662354576cafaa6ae
#
_entry.id   49917d43dc0077e662354576cafaa6ae
#
_cell.length_a   1.000
_cell.length_b   1.000
_cell.length_c   1.000
_cell.angle_alpha   90.00
_cell.angle_beta   90.00
_cell.angle_gamma   90.00
#
_symmetry.space_group_name_H-M   'P 1'
#
loop_
_entity.id
_entity.type
_entity.pdbx_description
1 polymer ?
#
loop_
_entity_poly.entity_id
_entity_poly.type
_entity_poly.pdbx_seq_one_letter_code
_entity_poly.pdbx_strand_id
1 'polypeptide(L)'
;MRRFIIVSLFLLSILSAQDRVPNLRLKMLNGKYAKLYGYLKDGPMIIDFWATWCEPCKKQMRYLDLFHNHFKDLGLKVLTINTDTPKSMSKVKPYVRTKGFEFNVAVDPNSQIKKKMKIQQMPTTIIIDQDGTVVYRHKGYVPGDEVGILKAITQLLDKKGIAYTDLDLDKVKKTKKEESLKVDF
;
A
#
# COMPACT_ATOMS: atom_id res chain seq x y z
N MET A 1 -1.73 12.81 -66.17
CA MET A 1 -0.98 13.21 -64.98
C MET A 1 -1.78 12.82 -63.75
N ARG A 2 -1.48 11.68 -63.14
CA ARG A 2 -2.18 11.18 -61.92
C ARG A 2 -1.43 11.67 -60.70
N ARG A 3 -2.05 12.56 -59.90
CA ARG A 3 -1.52 13.03 -58.62
C ARG A 3 -1.75 11.93 -57.55
N PHE A 4 -0.68 11.30 -57.10
CA PHE A 4 -0.71 10.42 -55.91
C PHE A 4 -0.76 11.30 -54.65
N ILE A 5 -1.89 11.26 -53.96
CA ILE A 5 -2.02 11.84 -52.62
C ILE A 5 -1.50 10.77 -51.62
N ILE A 6 -0.31 11.03 -51.08
CA ILE A 6 0.26 10.24 -49.97
C ILE A 6 -0.42 10.73 -48.70
N VAL A 7 -1.42 9.97 -48.24
CA VAL A 7 -2.02 10.16 -46.89
C VAL A 7 -1.06 9.53 -45.88
N SER A 8 -0.21 10.38 -45.29
CA SER A 8 0.64 9.99 -44.17
C SER A 8 -0.25 9.82 -42.93
N LEU A 9 -0.56 8.57 -42.60
CA LEU A 9 -1.21 8.24 -41.31
C LEU A 9 -0.17 8.47 -40.18
N PHE A 10 -0.22 9.63 -39.55
CA PHE A 10 0.40 9.85 -38.26
C PHE A 10 -0.36 9.01 -37.22
N LEU A 11 0.14 7.81 -36.94
CA LEU A 11 -0.24 7.08 -35.75
C LEU A 11 0.24 7.87 -34.51
N LEU A 12 -0.63 8.71 -33.98
CA LEU A 12 -0.44 9.34 -32.67
C LEU A 12 -0.52 8.19 -31.63
N SER A 13 0.65 7.65 -31.26
CA SER A 13 0.79 6.81 -30.07
C SER A 13 0.45 7.69 -28.87
N ILE A 14 -0.79 7.57 -28.38
CA ILE A 14 -1.18 8.16 -27.09
C ILE A 14 -0.38 7.41 -26.04
N LEU A 15 0.79 7.92 -25.71
CA LEU A 15 1.59 7.48 -24.58
C LEU A 15 0.82 7.88 -23.33
N SER A 16 -0.05 6.98 -22.85
CA SER A 16 -0.74 7.18 -21.58
C SER A 16 0.34 7.30 -20.50
N ALA A 17 0.53 8.50 -19.98
CA ALA A 17 1.45 8.73 -18.87
C ALA A 17 0.94 7.94 -17.67
N GLN A 18 1.53 6.78 -17.39
CA GLN A 18 1.20 5.97 -16.24
C GLN A 18 1.53 6.75 -14.96
N ASP A 19 0.59 6.82 -14.02
CA ASP A 19 0.82 7.43 -12.71
C ASP A 19 1.90 6.62 -11.97
N ARG A 20 3.05 7.24 -11.74
CA ARG A 20 4.19 6.62 -11.07
C ARG A 20 4.51 7.32 -9.77
N VAL A 21 4.73 6.53 -8.73
CA VAL A 21 5.19 7.06 -7.45
C VAL A 21 6.66 7.48 -7.57
N PRO A 22 7.04 8.71 -7.16
CA PRO A 22 8.43 9.15 -7.19
C PRO A 22 9.31 8.32 -6.23
N ASN A 23 10.61 8.17 -6.56
CA ASN A 23 11.56 7.48 -5.69
C ASN A 23 11.89 8.34 -4.47
N LEU A 24 11.09 8.22 -3.43
CA LEU A 24 11.15 9.02 -2.21
C LEU A 24 12.26 8.53 -1.26
N ARG A 25 12.90 9.48 -0.56
CA ARG A 25 13.73 9.18 0.61
C ARG A 25 12.81 9.03 1.82
N LEU A 26 12.86 7.88 2.46
CA LEU A 26 12.04 7.51 3.61
C LEU A 26 12.88 7.58 4.88
N LYS A 27 12.34 8.17 5.95
CA LYS A 27 12.86 7.99 7.30
C LYS A 27 12.09 6.85 7.95
N MET A 28 12.75 5.75 8.22
CA MET A 28 12.12 4.57 8.82
C MET A 28 11.92 4.77 10.33
N LEU A 29 10.98 4.06 10.91
CA LEU A 29 10.65 4.13 12.35
C LEU A 29 11.84 3.74 13.25
N ASN A 30 12.79 2.94 12.75
CA ASN A 30 14.04 2.60 13.43
C ASN A 30 15.13 3.67 13.32
N GLY A 31 14.84 4.83 12.71
CA GLY A 31 15.74 5.95 12.51
C GLY A 31 16.63 5.87 11.25
N LYS A 32 16.68 4.72 10.56
CA LYS A 32 17.44 4.57 9.32
C LYS A 32 16.76 5.28 8.16
N TYR A 33 17.52 5.56 7.10
CA TYR A 33 16.99 6.10 5.85
C TYR A 33 17.02 5.04 4.75
N ALA A 34 15.99 5.03 3.91
CA ALA A 34 15.89 4.16 2.74
C ALA A 34 15.34 4.93 1.54
N LYS A 35 15.54 4.41 0.33
CA LYS A 35 14.83 4.88 -0.87
C LYS A 35 13.65 3.95 -1.16
N LEU A 36 12.50 4.51 -1.56
CA LEU A 36 11.30 3.74 -1.84
C LEU A 36 11.57 2.61 -2.85
N TYR A 37 12.25 2.94 -3.95
CA TYR A 37 12.55 1.95 -5.01
C TYR A 37 13.54 0.87 -4.59
N GLY A 38 14.24 1.04 -3.46
CA GLY A 38 15.04 -0.02 -2.87
C GLY A 38 14.22 -1.23 -2.44
N TYR A 39 12.97 -1.01 -2.03
CA TYR A 39 12.02 -2.08 -1.67
C TYR A 39 11.36 -2.77 -2.88
N LEU A 40 11.31 -2.09 -4.04
CA LEU A 40 10.67 -2.62 -5.25
C LEU A 40 11.52 -3.67 -5.99
N LYS A 41 12.78 -3.85 -5.60
CA LYS A 41 13.66 -4.83 -6.23
C LYS A 41 13.12 -6.26 -6.10
N ASP A 42 12.45 -6.55 -4.99
CA ASP A 42 11.99 -7.90 -4.67
C ASP A 42 10.52 -8.17 -5.10
N GLY A 43 9.77 -7.12 -5.45
CA GLY A 43 8.36 -7.28 -5.84
C GLY A 43 7.54 -5.99 -5.73
N PRO A 44 6.23 -6.11 -5.94
CA PRO A 44 5.30 -5.00 -5.79
C PRO A 44 5.14 -4.56 -4.35
N MET A 45 4.54 -3.37 -4.14
CA MET A 45 4.41 -2.80 -2.81
C MET A 45 3.03 -2.19 -2.57
N ILE A 46 2.53 -2.39 -1.36
CA ILE A 46 1.44 -1.59 -0.78
C ILE A 46 2.06 -0.44 0.00
N ILE A 47 1.62 0.79 -0.29
CA ILE A 47 1.94 1.98 0.48
C ILE A 47 0.66 2.46 1.15
N ASP A 48 0.66 2.67 2.47
CA ASP A 48 -0.50 3.17 3.19
C ASP A 48 -0.15 4.35 4.09
N PHE A 49 -1.01 5.38 4.12
CA PHE A 49 -0.85 6.56 4.95
C PHE A 49 -1.77 6.52 6.15
N TRP A 50 -1.21 6.69 7.36
CA TRP A 50 -1.93 6.57 8.61
C TRP A 50 -1.42 7.51 9.70
N ALA A 51 -2.20 7.60 10.80
CA ALA A 51 -1.77 8.27 12.02
C ALA A 51 -2.32 7.54 13.27
N THR A 52 -1.69 7.73 14.43
CA THR A 52 -2.09 7.07 15.68
C THR A 52 -3.47 7.49 16.18
N TRP A 53 -3.98 8.63 15.75
CA TRP A 53 -5.31 9.15 16.06
C TRP A 53 -6.38 8.77 15.02
N CYS A 54 -5.99 8.12 13.90
CA CYS A 54 -6.89 7.77 12.80
C CYS A 54 -7.50 6.38 13.04
N GLU A 55 -8.73 6.31 13.56
CA GLU A 55 -9.40 5.04 13.85
C GLU A 55 -9.68 4.17 12.60
N PRO A 56 -10.15 4.73 11.45
CA PRO A 56 -10.27 3.91 10.24
C PRO A 56 -8.93 3.33 9.79
N CYS A 57 -7.83 4.09 9.91
CA CYS A 57 -6.49 3.60 9.57
C CYS A 57 -6.09 2.39 10.43
N LYS A 58 -6.35 2.43 11.74
CA LYS A 58 -6.05 1.34 12.67
C LYS A 58 -6.82 0.06 12.32
N LYS A 59 -8.06 0.18 11.85
CA LYS A 59 -8.87 -0.96 11.39
C LYS A 59 -8.26 -1.56 10.13
N GLN A 60 -7.91 -0.74 9.15
CA GLN A 60 -7.29 -1.16 7.89
C GLN A 60 -5.93 -1.82 8.11
N MET A 61 -5.06 -1.26 8.97
CA MET A 61 -3.72 -1.79 9.25
C MET A 61 -3.71 -3.26 9.65
N ARG A 62 -4.78 -3.77 10.28
CA ARG A 62 -4.91 -5.20 10.63
C ARG A 62 -4.98 -6.08 9.39
N TYR A 63 -5.61 -5.60 8.33
CA TYR A 63 -5.67 -6.30 7.04
C TYR A 63 -4.38 -6.15 6.26
N LEU A 64 -3.73 -4.98 6.34
CA LEU A 64 -2.40 -4.81 5.73
C LEU A 64 -1.37 -5.75 6.34
N ASP A 65 -1.43 -5.99 7.65
CA ASP A 65 -0.59 -6.97 8.33
C ASP A 65 -0.90 -8.40 7.89
N LEU A 66 -2.18 -8.73 7.76
CA LEU A 66 -2.61 -10.01 7.21
C LEU A 66 -2.08 -10.22 5.78
N PHE A 67 -2.21 -9.22 4.91
CA PHE A 67 -1.70 -9.28 3.54
C PHE A 67 -0.18 -9.38 3.52
N HIS A 68 0.51 -8.63 4.38
CA HIS A 68 1.96 -8.75 4.52
C HIS A 68 2.37 -10.18 4.85
N ASN A 69 1.80 -10.75 5.91
CA ASN A 69 2.17 -12.09 6.37
C ASN A 69 1.82 -13.18 5.37
N HIS A 70 0.72 -13.02 4.61
CA HIS A 70 0.29 -14.00 3.61
C HIS A 70 1.10 -13.96 2.32
N PHE A 71 1.51 -12.76 1.85
CA PHE A 71 2.11 -12.58 0.53
C PHE A 71 3.60 -12.16 0.57
N LYS A 72 4.22 -11.98 1.74
CA LYS A 72 5.62 -11.53 1.86
C LYS A 72 6.62 -12.44 1.15
N ASP A 73 6.40 -13.75 1.22
CA ASP A 73 7.27 -14.75 0.59
C ASP A 73 7.13 -14.79 -0.94
N LEU A 74 6.04 -14.21 -1.48
CA LEU A 74 5.82 -13.97 -2.91
C LEU A 74 6.38 -12.62 -3.39
N GLY A 75 7.13 -11.92 -2.54
CA GLY A 75 7.78 -10.66 -2.84
C GLY A 75 6.93 -9.42 -2.56
N LEU A 76 5.64 -9.55 -2.18
CA LEU A 76 4.83 -8.38 -1.81
C LEU A 76 5.40 -7.70 -0.57
N LYS A 77 5.64 -6.38 -0.66
CA LYS A 77 6.06 -5.55 0.47
C LYS A 77 4.89 -4.69 0.95
N VAL A 78 4.80 -4.50 2.25
CA VAL A 78 3.92 -3.49 2.84
C VAL A 78 4.77 -2.42 3.50
N LEU A 79 4.53 -1.18 3.14
CA LEU A 79 5.16 0.01 3.69
C LEU A 79 4.07 0.95 4.18
N THR A 80 3.99 1.19 5.47
CA THR A 80 3.08 2.21 6.01
C THR A 80 3.85 3.50 6.31
N ILE A 81 3.25 4.65 6.00
CA ILE A 81 3.83 5.97 6.22
C ILE A 81 3.01 6.69 7.28
N ASN A 82 3.58 6.79 8.47
CA ASN A 82 2.94 7.48 9.58
C ASN A 82 3.09 8.99 9.43
N THR A 83 1.99 9.73 9.62
CA THR A 83 1.92 11.19 9.46
C THR A 83 1.60 11.91 10.77
N ASP A 84 1.84 11.27 11.92
CA ASP A 84 1.78 11.95 13.20
C ASP A 84 2.72 13.15 13.22
N THR A 85 2.27 14.24 13.82
CA THR A 85 3.09 15.45 13.96
C THR A 85 4.26 15.21 14.93
N PRO A 86 5.29 16.07 14.97
CA PRO A 86 6.39 15.92 15.93
C PRO A 86 5.92 15.76 17.38
N LYS A 87 4.79 16.39 17.76
CA LYS A 87 4.23 16.30 19.12
C LYS A 87 3.67 14.92 19.48
N SER A 88 3.17 14.16 18.50
CA SER A 88 2.58 12.84 18.72
C SER A 88 3.48 11.68 18.28
N MET A 89 4.64 11.98 17.68
CA MET A 89 5.56 10.98 17.12
C MET A 89 6.03 9.92 18.12
N SER A 90 6.15 10.28 19.41
CA SER A 90 6.52 9.36 20.48
C SER A 90 5.54 8.18 20.66
N LYS A 91 4.28 8.33 20.20
CA LYS A 91 3.22 7.30 20.30
C LYS A 91 3.34 6.23 19.21
N VAL A 92 4.04 6.51 18.10
CA VAL A 92 4.06 5.66 16.90
C VAL A 92 4.76 4.33 17.18
N LYS A 93 5.99 4.36 17.69
CA LYS A 93 6.79 3.15 17.94
C LYS A 93 6.13 2.22 18.98
N PRO A 94 5.64 2.70 20.14
CA PRO A 94 4.89 1.87 21.07
C PRO A 94 3.66 1.24 20.44
N TYR A 95 2.87 2.00 19.65
CA TYR A 95 1.67 1.49 19.00
C TYR A 95 2.00 0.32 18.04
N VAL A 96 2.97 0.51 17.12
CA VAL A 96 3.37 -0.54 16.17
C VAL A 96 3.84 -1.80 16.90
N ARG A 97 4.66 -1.64 17.95
CA ARG A 97 5.18 -2.76 18.74
C ARG A 97 4.07 -3.50 19.49
N THR A 98 3.16 -2.78 20.15
CA THR A 98 2.05 -3.38 20.90
C THR A 98 1.09 -4.17 20.00
N LYS A 99 0.94 -3.74 18.72
CA LYS A 99 0.11 -4.45 17.74
C LYS A 99 0.83 -5.62 17.07
N GLY A 100 2.13 -5.76 17.25
CA GLY A 100 2.94 -6.83 16.65
C GLY A 100 3.05 -6.74 15.13
N PHE A 101 2.90 -5.53 14.54
CA PHE A 101 2.98 -5.37 13.09
C PHE A 101 4.41 -5.62 12.58
N GLU A 102 4.55 -6.49 11.57
CA GLU A 102 5.84 -6.90 10.99
C GLU A 102 6.21 -6.13 9.70
N PHE A 103 5.27 -5.41 9.11
CA PHE A 103 5.53 -4.63 7.91
C PHE A 103 6.42 -3.41 8.16
N ASN A 104 6.95 -2.83 7.08
CA ASN A 104 7.81 -1.66 7.16
C ASN A 104 7.03 -0.40 7.54
N VAL A 105 7.58 0.40 8.45
CA VAL A 105 7.00 1.68 8.87
C VAL A 105 7.99 2.81 8.62
N ALA A 106 7.60 3.79 7.82
CA ALA A 106 8.26 5.07 7.66
C ALA A 106 7.50 6.17 8.41
N VAL A 107 8.16 7.29 8.68
CA VAL A 107 7.58 8.44 9.38
C VAL A 107 7.72 9.72 8.56
N ASP A 108 6.65 10.53 8.52
CA ASP A 108 6.57 11.78 7.78
C ASP A 108 5.99 12.91 8.66
N PRO A 109 6.66 13.29 9.78
CA PRO A 109 6.13 14.19 10.78
C PRO A 109 5.85 15.62 10.24
N ASN A 110 6.49 15.97 9.13
CA ASN A 110 6.32 17.28 8.47
C ASN A 110 5.46 17.19 7.22
N SER A 111 4.81 16.06 6.98
CA SER A 111 3.92 15.80 5.83
C SER A 111 4.55 16.08 4.47
N GLN A 112 5.87 15.92 4.34
CA GLN A 112 6.59 16.16 3.09
C GLN A 112 6.30 15.06 2.03
N ILE A 113 6.29 13.80 2.46
CA ILE A 113 5.95 12.66 1.60
C ILE A 113 4.47 12.71 1.25
N LYS A 114 3.61 12.95 2.25
CA LYS A 114 2.17 13.15 2.09
C LYS A 114 1.85 14.19 1.00
N LYS A 115 2.53 15.36 1.04
CA LYS A 115 2.37 16.43 0.04
C LYS A 115 2.86 16.00 -1.34
N LYS A 116 4.06 15.41 -1.44
CA LYS A 116 4.62 14.93 -2.72
C LYS A 116 3.75 13.88 -3.40
N MET A 117 3.10 13.01 -2.63
CA MET A 117 2.20 11.98 -3.14
C MET A 117 0.75 12.46 -3.26
N LYS A 118 0.48 13.74 -3.01
CA LYS A 118 -0.85 14.39 -3.12
C LYS A 118 -1.91 13.68 -2.27
N ILE A 119 -1.54 13.24 -1.06
CA ILE A 119 -2.45 12.55 -0.15
C ILE A 119 -3.27 13.58 0.62
N GLN A 120 -4.58 13.59 0.38
CA GLN A 120 -5.52 14.54 1.00
C GLN A 120 -6.26 13.91 2.19
N GLN A 121 -6.54 12.62 2.14
CA GLN A 121 -7.35 11.88 3.12
C GLN A 121 -6.57 10.68 3.67
N MET A 122 -6.88 10.27 4.88
CA MET A 122 -6.35 9.05 5.51
C MET A 122 -7.48 8.13 5.99
N PRO A 123 -7.26 6.80 5.89
CA PRO A 123 -6.15 6.18 5.19
C PRO A 123 -6.18 6.45 3.68
N THR A 124 -5.04 6.35 3.03
CA THR A 124 -4.96 6.22 1.58
C THR A 124 -4.00 5.08 1.26
N THR A 125 -4.53 4.06 0.61
CA THR A 125 -3.77 2.89 0.16
C THR A 125 -3.43 3.03 -1.32
N ILE A 126 -2.18 2.75 -1.66
CA ILE A 126 -1.67 2.76 -3.03
C ILE A 126 -0.93 1.44 -3.24
N ILE A 127 -1.27 0.69 -4.28
CA ILE A 127 -0.49 -0.47 -4.70
C ILE A 127 0.30 -0.08 -5.93
N ILE A 128 1.60 -0.35 -5.91
CA ILE A 128 2.51 -0.07 -7.01
C ILE A 128 3.19 -1.35 -7.48
N ASP A 129 3.41 -1.43 -8.79
CA ASP A 129 4.22 -2.48 -9.39
C ASP A 129 5.72 -2.22 -9.17
N GLN A 130 6.58 -3.17 -9.49
CA GLN A 130 8.03 -3.10 -9.32
C GLN A 130 8.70 -1.90 -10.02
N ASP A 131 8.08 -1.38 -11.09
CA ASP A 131 8.58 -0.20 -11.80
C ASP A 131 8.08 1.13 -11.20
N GLY A 132 7.30 1.07 -10.10
CA GLY A 132 6.69 2.23 -9.43
C GLY A 132 5.36 2.68 -10.01
N THR A 133 4.83 2.00 -11.03
CA THR A 133 3.51 2.29 -11.60
C THR A 133 2.40 2.02 -10.60
N VAL A 134 1.49 2.97 -10.44
CA VAL A 134 0.31 2.82 -9.58
C VAL A 134 -0.70 1.90 -10.28
N VAL A 135 -1.01 0.78 -9.65
CA VAL A 135 -2.01 -0.20 -10.15
C VAL A 135 -3.33 -0.11 -9.40
N TYR A 136 -3.30 0.44 -8.18
CA TYR A 136 -4.49 0.62 -7.36
C TYR A 136 -4.32 1.83 -6.42
N ARG A 137 -5.41 2.58 -6.21
CA ARG A 137 -5.46 3.67 -5.24
C ARG A 137 -6.85 3.73 -4.61
N HIS A 138 -6.89 3.69 -3.29
CA HIS A 138 -8.13 3.81 -2.50
C HIS A 138 -7.97 4.86 -1.41
N LYS A 139 -9.02 5.66 -1.18
CA LYS A 139 -9.05 6.74 -0.19
C LYS A 139 -10.13 6.48 0.86
N GLY A 140 -9.76 6.56 2.12
CA GLY A 140 -10.64 6.19 3.23
C GLY A 140 -10.60 4.71 3.53
N TYR A 141 -11.37 4.30 4.53
CA TYR A 141 -11.62 2.91 4.85
C TYR A 141 -12.98 2.75 5.55
N VAL A 142 -13.79 1.87 5.00
CA VAL A 142 -14.96 1.29 5.65
C VAL A 142 -14.84 -0.24 5.63
N PRO A 143 -15.45 -0.96 6.60
CA PRO A 143 -15.44 -2.43 6.57
C PRO A 143 -15.95 -2.98 5.23
N GLY A 144 -15.16 -3.83 4.57
CA GLY A 144 -15.38 -4.35 3.22
C GLY A 144 -14.37 -3.85 2.19
N ASP A 145 -13.75 -2.68 2.39
CA ASP A 145 -12.75 -2.13 1.45
C ASP A 145 -11.51 -3.03 1.33
N GLU A 146 -11.21 -3.83 2.37
CA GLU A 146 -10.13 -4.80 2.35
C GLU A 146 -10.25 -5.83 1.22
N VAL A 147 -11.47 -6.13 0.77
CA VAL A 147 -11.73 -7.04 -0.37
C VAL A 147 -11.19 -6.44 -1.67
N GLY A 148 -11.39 -5.13 -1.87
CA GLY A 148 -10.85 -4.41 -3.03
C GLY A 148 -9.33 -4.38 -3.05
N ILE A 149 -8.70 -4.20 -1.90
CA ILE A 149 -7.23 -4.24 -1.75
C ILE A 149 -6.72 -5.66 -2.09
N LEU A 150 -7.32 -6.71 -1.51
CA LEU A 150 -6.96 -8.10 -1.79
C LEU A 150 -7.09 -8.42 -3.27
N LYS A 151 -8.21 -8.04 -3.90
CA LYS A 151 -8.44 -8.23 -5.33
C LYS A 151 -7.34 -7.57 -6.17
N ALA A 152 -6.93 -6.36 -5.83
CA ALA A 152 -5.86 -5.66 -6.56
C ALA A 152 -4.49 -6.35 -6.39
N ILE A 153 -4.21 -6.93 -5.22
CA ILE A 153 -3.01 -7.74 -4.97
C ILE A 153 -3.03 -8.99 -5.86
N THR A 154 -4.11 -9.77 -5.81
CA THR A 154 -4.22 -11.03 -6.56
C THR A 154 -4.16 -10.80 -8.07
N GLN A 155 -4.86 -9.79 -8.60
CA GLN A 155 -4.76 -9.41 -10.01
C GLN A 155 -3.33 -9.05 -10.44
N LEU A 156 -2.56 -8.41 -9.55
CA LEU A 156 -1.16 -8.07 -9.85
C LEU A 156 -0.27 -9.32 -9.85
N LEU A 157 -0.50 -10.26 -8.93
CA LEU A 157 0.21 -11.55 -8.90
C LEU A 157 -0.12 -12.39 -10.13
N ASP A 158 -1.41 -12.49 -10.51
CA ASP A 158 -1.88 -13.19 -11.72
C ASP A 158 -1.20 -12.62 -12.97
N LYS A 159 -1.19 -11.29 -13.12
CA LYS A 159 -0.51 -10.61 -14.24
C LYS A 159 0.97 -10.96 -14.33
N LYS A 160 1.60 -11.25 -13.20
CA LYS A 160 3.02 -11.64 -13.12
C LYS A 160 3.25 -13.14 -13.21
N GLY A 161 2.20 -13.96 -13.31
CA GLY A 161 2.29 -15.42 -13.30
C GLY A 161 2.80 -15.99 -11.97
N ILE A 162 2.61 -15.27 -10.85
CA ILE A 162 3.03 -15.70 -9.51
C ILE A 162 1.89 -16.52 -8.89
N ALA A 163 2.12 -17.80 -8.67
CA ALA A 163 1.17 -18.66 -7.97
C ALA A 163 1.04 -18.27 -6.49
N TYR A 164 -0.17 -18.26 -5.96
CA TYR A 164 -0.46 -17.94 -4.56
C TYR A 164 -1.58 -18.84 -4.03
N THR A 165 -1.66 -18.92 -2.71
CA THR A 165 -2.80 -19.54 -2.02
C THR A 165 -3.86 -18.47 -1.75
N ASP A 166 -5.13 -18.81 -1.96
CA ASP A 166 -6.24 -17.92 -1.70
C ASP A 166 -6.32 -17.52 -0.21
N LEU A 167 -6.57 -16.25 0.03
CA LEU A 167 -6.81 -15.70 1.36
C LEU A 167 -8.30 -15.47 1.59
N ASP A 168 -8.91 -16.35 2.40
CA ASP A 168 -10.32 -16.23 2.78
C ASP A 168 -10.50 -15.25 3.95
N LEU A 169 -10.90 -14.01 3.61
CA LEU A 169 -11.13 -12.94 4.58
C LEU A 169 -12.32 -13.23 5.52
N ASP A 170 -13.32 -13.98 5.08
CA ASP A 170 -14.49 -14.29 5.90
C ASP A 170 -14.14 -15.34 6.97
N LYS A 171 -13.32 -16.31 6.62
CA LYS A 171 -12.76 -17.26 7.57
C LYS A 171 -11.93 -16.54 8.64
N VAL A 172 -11.08 -15.59 8.25
CA VAL A 172 -10.27 -14.78 9.17
C VAL A 172 -11.15 -13.96 10.11
N LYS A 173 -12.23 -13.35 9.60
CA LYS A 173 -13.18 -12.58 10.42
C LYS A 173 -13.88 -13.46 11.44
N LYS A 174 -14.32 -14.67 11.06
CA LYS A 174 -14.96 -15.64 11.97
C LYS A 174 -14.03 -16.08 13.09
N THR A 175 -12.80 -16.51 12.77
CA THR A 175 -11.81 -16.94 13.76
C THR A 175 -11.52 -15.85 14.80
N LYS A 176 -11.30 -14.59 14.34
CA LYS A 176 -11.06 -13.47 15.25
C LYS A 176 -12.26 -13.14 16.16
N LYS A 177 -13.49 -13.32 15.67
CA LYS A 177 -14.70 -13.14 16.48
C LYS A 177 -14.82 -14.21 17.55
N GLU A 178 -14.49 -15.46 17.22
CA GLU A 178 -14.49 -16.58 18.17
C GLU A 178 -13.42 -16.42 19.27
N GLU A 179 -12.21 -15.95 18.88
CA GLU A 179 -11.14 -15.66 19.84
C GLU A 179 -11.53 -14.54 20.82
N SER A 180 -12.16 -13.46 20.33
CA SER A 180 -12.61 -12.36 21.19
C SER A 180 -13.67 -12.78 22.22
N LEU A 181 -14.57 -13.69 21.83
CA LEU A 181 -15.60 -14.23 22.74
C LEU A 181 -15.04 -15.14 23.82
N LYS A 182 -13.85 -15.75 23.62
CA LYS A 182 -13.20 -16.62 24.61
C LYS A 182 -12.38 -15.87 25.66
N VAL A 183 -12.08 -14.59 25.43
CA VAL A 183 -11.29 -13.75 26.35
C VAL A 183 -12.18 -13.03 27.38
N ASP A 184 -13.49 -13.02 27.18
CA ASP A 184 -14.47 -12.35 28.06
C ASP A 184 -15.04 -13.29 29.14
N PHE A 185 -14.37 -14.45 29.44
CA PHE A 185 -14.74 -15.38 30.54
C PHE A 185 -13.59 -15.59 31.53
#